data_26ca691ff57bb87a0bfd2fd196368755
#
_entry.id   26ca691ff57bb87a0bfd2fd196368755
#
_cell.length_a   1.000
_cell.length_b   1.000
_cell.length_c   1.000
_cell.angle_alpha   90.00
_cell.angle_beta   90.00
_cell.angle_gamma   90.00
#
_symmetry.space_group_name_H-M   'P 1'
#
loop_
_entity.id
_entity.type
_entity.pdbx_description
1 polymer ?
#
loop_
_entity_poly.entity_id
_entity_poly.type
_entity_poly.pdbx_seq_one_letter_code
_entity_poly.pdbx_strand_id
1 'polypeptide(L)'
;SMSEYLGLRLADYANKNGHKLTCITWVSSGTRNWAATDTLQHYIQRIKPTHVFVCLGSNELYTADMKGCEKRIRAILSKIGNIPTIWIGPPNWCEDNGYNKLLREVMGPRGYYPSYKLTFERQKDGRHPTMASSAMWMDKIVEWMNSGHCVHPFRLEMPDKRDRRYRQITILPPGTKHRTDSTAVKKDSLSRPVEGTVPETAESPAATKEPATAGKTAPAADKTVPAVKHVNHKDSV
;
A
#
# COMPACT_ATOMS: atom_id res chain seq x y z
N SER A 1 -7.98 -4.34 0.42
CA SER A 1 -8.32 -3.22 1.34
C SER A 1 -7.14 -2.28 1.54
N MET A 2 -5.93 -2.78 1.80
CA MET A 2 -4.73 -1.93 2.00
C MET A 2 -4.45 -0.95 0.85
N SER A 3 -4.83 -1.29 -0.37
CA SER A 3 -4.56 -0.51 -1.58
C SER A 3 -5.60 0.56 -1.90
N GLU A 4 -6.70 0.65 -1.17
CA GLU A 4 -7.80 1.56 -1.53
C GLU A 4 -7.37 3.02 -1.49
N TYR A 5 -6.85 3.51 -0.37
CA TYR A 5 -6.38 4.88 -0.27
C TYR A 5 -5.09 5.14 -1.06
N LEU A 6 -4.27 4.10 -1.26
CA LEU A 6 -3.11 4.16 -2.13
C LEU A 6 -3.53 4.49 -3.58
N GLY A 7 -4.60 3.84 -4.05
CA GLY A 7 -5.18 4.08 -5.37
C GLY A 7 -5.70 5.51 -5.56
N LEU A 8 -6.27 6.12 -4.50
CA LEU A 8 -6.71 7.52 -4.56
C LEU A 8 -5.56 8.49 -4.82
N ARG A 9 -4.42 8.29 -4.14
CA ARG A 9 -3.24 9.14 -4.35
C ARG A 9 -2.58 8.87 -5.70
N LEU A 10 -2.56 7.61 -6.15
CA LEU A 10 -2.09 7.27 -7.50
C LEU A 10 -2.98 7.92 -8.58
N ALA A 11 -4.28 8.08 -8.34
CA ALA A 11 -5.17 8.79 -9.26
C ALA A 11 -4.81 10.27 -9.37
N ASP A 12 -4.49 10.95 -8.27
CA ASP A 12 -3.98 12.33 -8.30
C ASP A 12 -2.76 12.44 -9.23
N TYR A 13 -1.79 11.52 -9.12
CA TYR A 13 -0.62 11.48 -9.99
C TYR A 13 -0.98 11.16 -11.45
N ALA A 14 -1.83 10.17 -11.67
CA ALA A 14 -2.22 9.76 -13.01
C ALA A 14 -2.88 10.91 -13.76
N ASN A 15 -3.82 11.60 -13.12
CA ASN A 15 -4.52 12.72 -13.74
C ASN A 15 -3.61 13.93 -13.99
N LYS A 16 -2.71 14.26 -13.05
CA LYS A 16 -1.69 15.32 -13.25
C LYS A 16 -0.84 15.05 -14.49
N ASN A 17 -0.48 13.80 -14.72
CA ASN A 17 0.45 13.38 -15.76
C ASN A 17 -0.24 12.82 -17.03
N GLY A 18 -1.55 12.98 -17.16
CA GLY A 18 -2.31 12.59 -18.36
C GLY A 18 -2.47 11.09 -18.56
N HIS A 19 -2.35 10.28 -17.50
CA HIS A 19 -2.49 8.83 -17.55
C HIS A 19 -3.89 8.36 -17.17
N LYS A 20 -4.31 7.24 -17.74
CA LYS A 20 -5.55 6.56 -17.36
C LYS A 20 -5.27 5.51 -16.30
N LEU A 21 -5.94 5.61 -15.14
CA LEU A 21 -5.83 4.65 -14.06
C LEU A 21 -7.07 3.77 -13.99
N THR A 22 -6.86 2.46 -13.83
CA THR A 22 -7.89 1.50 -13.40
C THR A 22 -7.38 0.80 -12.16
N CYS A 23 -8.09 0.93 -11.03
CA CYS A 23 -7.82 0.18 -9.82
C CYS A 23 -8.77 -1.01 -9.72
N ILE A 24 -8.21 -2.19 -9.44
CA ILE A 24 -9.00 -3.40 -9.23
C ILE A 24 -8.76 -3.85 -7.80
N THR A 25 -9.81 -3.80 -6.99
CA THR A 25 -9.78 -4.24 -5.60
C THR A 25 -10.63 -5.49 -5.46
N TRP A 26 -10.00 -6.58 -5.07
CA TRP A 26 -10.73 -7.80 -4.67
C TRP A 26 -10.73 -7.89 -3.15
N VAL A 27 -11.90 -7.69 -2.56
CA VAL A 27 -12.06 -7.64 -1.10
C VAL A 27 -11.62 -8.96 -0.47
N SER A 28 -10.83 -8.87 0.60
CA SER A 28 -10.28 -10.01 1.36
C SER A 28 -9.44 -10.99 0.53
N SER A 29 -8.95 -10.60 -0.65
CA SER A 29 -8.09 -11.45 -1.46
C SER A 29 -6.64 -11.41 -1.02
N GLY A 30 -5.94 -12.51 -1.27
CA GLY A 30 -4.50 -12.65 -1.21
C GLY A 30 -3.96 -13.18 -2.54
N THR A 31 -2.68 -13.50 -2.58
CA THR A 31 -2.02 -14.03 -3.79
C THR A 31 -2.67 -15.32 -4.29
N ARG A 32 -3.24 -16.14 -3.38
CA ARG A 32 -3.96 -17.38 -3.75
C ARG A 32 -5.11 -17.11 -4.72
N ASN A 33 -5.94 -16.11 -4.43
CA ASN A 33 -7.11 -15.78 -5.25
C ASN A 33 -6.70 -15.37 -6.67
N TRP A 34 -5.73 -14.47 -6.77
CA TRP A 34 -5.23 -13.95 -8.03
C TRP A 34 -4.46 -14.98 -8.85
N ALA A 35 -3.72 -15.88 -8.18
CA ALA A 35 -2.98 -16.95 -8.86
C ALA A 35 -3.89 -18.06 -9.38
N ALA A 36 -4.95 -18.42 -8.63
CA ALA A 36 -5.78 -19.59 -8.90
C ALA A 36 -6.92 -19.35 -9.91
N THR A 37 -7.24 -18.08 -10.22
CA THR A 37 -8.37 -17.73 -11.08
C THR A 37 -7.94 -16.96 -12.31
N ASP A 38 -8.78 -16.93 -13.35
CA ASP A 38 -8.50 -16.17 -14.59
C ASP A 38 -8.86 -14.69 -14.46
N THR A 39 -9.24 -14.25 -13.28
CA THR A 39 -9.64 -12.86 -13.00
C THR A 39 -8.59 -11.86 -13.47
N LEU A 40 -7.31 -12.09 -13.15
CA LEU A 40 -6.21 -11.20 -13.56
C LEU A 40 -6.08 -11.16 -15.08
N GLN A 41 -6.07 -12.31 -15.75
CA GLN A 41 -5.97 -12.40 -17.22
C GLN A 41 -7.14 -11.71 -17.90
N HIS A 42 -8.35 -11.89 -17.38
CA HIS A 42 -9.55 -11.20 -17.89
C HIS A 42 -9.36 -9.67 -17.90
N TYR A 43 -8.87 -9.11 -16.80
CA TYR A 43 -8.68 -7.66 -16.74
C TYR A 43 -7.48 -7.17 -17.54
N ILE A 44 -6.37 -7.91 -17.59
CA ILE A 44 -5.23 -7.59 -18.46
C ILE A 44 -5.68 -7.53 -19.92
N GLN A 45 -6.43 -8.51 -20.41
CA GLN A 45 -6.93 -8.56 -21.78
C GLN A 45 -7.91 -7.42 -22.09
N ARG A 46 -8.79 -7.09 -21.13
CA ARG A 46 -9.83 -6.07 -21.31
C ARG A 46 -9.28 -4.64 -21.23
N ILE A 47 -8.35 -4.38 -20.32
CA ILE A 47 -7.80 -3.05 -20.06
C ILE A 47 -6.62 -2.75 -20.95
N LYS A 48 -5.81 -3.77 -21.30
CA LYS A 48 -4.55 -3.66 -22.04
C LYS A 48 -3.62 -2.61 -21.43
N PRO A 49 -3.26 -2.75 -20.14
CA PRO A 49 -2.45 -1.76 -19.45
C PRO A 49 -1.03 -1.74 -20.01
N THR A 50 -0.40 -0.57 -19.99
CA THR A 50 1.03 -0.41 -20.30
C THR A 50 1.93 -0.66 -19.10
N HIS A 51 1.38 -0.53 -17.88
CA HIS A 51 2.07 -0.77 -16.62
C HIS A 51 1.11 -1.40 -15.61
N VAL A 52 1.63 -2.25 -14.75
CA VAL A 52 0.87 -2.91 -13.68
C VAL A 52 1.53 -2.64 -12.33
N PHE A 53 0.73 -2.15 -11.40
CA PHE A 53 1.10 -2.05 -9.98
C PHE A 53 0.39 -3.15 -9.21
N VAL A 54 1.14 -4.03 -8.58
CA VAL A 54 0.61 -5.09 -7.73
C VAL A 54 0.81 -4.70 -6.27
N CYS A 55 -0.27 -4.56 -5.51
CA CYS A 55 -0.25 -4.30 -4.07
C CYS A 55 -0.94 -5.46 -3.35
N LEU A 56 -0.19 -6.54 -3.16
CA LEU A 56 -0.62 -7.78 -2.50
C LEU A 56 0.45 -8.24 -1.51
N GLY A 57 0.05 -8.96 -0.47
CA GLY A 57 0.98 -9.55 0.48
C GLY A 57 0.61 -9.36 1.94
N SER A 58 -0.33 -8.48 2.24
CA SER A 58 -0.75 -8.24 3.62
C SER A 58 -1.38 -9.46 4.29
N ASN A 59 -2.10 -10.29 3.53
CA ASN A 59 -2.67 -11.54 4.05
C ASN A 59 -1.64 -12.66 4.14
N GLU A 60 -0.54 -12.54 3.44
CA GLU A 60 0.55 -13.50 3.42
C GLU A 60 1.50 -13.36 4.63
N LEU A 61 1.43 -12.25 5.37
CA LEU A 61 2.23 -12.06 6.59
C LEU A 61 1.93 -13.06 7.72
N TYR A 62 0.85 -13.83 7.61
CA TYR A 62 0.47 -14.85 8.59
C TYR A 62 0.84 -16.28 8.16
N THR A 63 1.34 -16.50 6.96
CA THR A 63 1.64 -17.87 6.49
C THR A 63 3.10 -18.25 6.70
N ALA A 64 3.34 -19.52 7.01
CA ALA A 64 4.66 -20.11 6.99
C ALA A 64 5.03 -20.72 5.60
N ASP A 65 4.06 -20.85 4.69
CA ASP A 65 4.24 -21.49 3.37
C ASP A 65 4.89 -20.53 2.36
N MET A 66 6.17 -20.24 2.52
CA MET A 66 6.92 -19.38 1.59
C MET A 66 7.07 -19.99 0.20
N LYS A 67 7.23 -21.32 0.09
CA LYS A 67 7.30 -22.01 -1.21
C LYS A 67 5.99 -21.87 -1.99
N GLY A 68 4.86 -22.01 -1.32
CA GLY A 68 3.56 -21.76 -1.93
C GLY A 68 3.35 -20.28 -2.28
N CYS A 69 3.84 -19.36 -1.47
CA CYS A 69 3.83 -17.93 -1.80
C CYS A 69 4.62 -17.65 -3.08
N GLU A 70 5.82 -18.19 -3.22
CA GLU A 70 6.64 -18.06 -4.42
C GLU A 70 5.93 -18.56 -5.67
N LYS A 71 5.36 -19.77 -5.62
CA LYS A 71 4.59 -20.32 -6.73
C LYS A 71 3.44 -19.39 -7.14
N ARG A 72 2.72 -18.83 -6.17
CA ARG A 72 1.60 -17.90 -6.42
C ARG A 72 2.07 -16.58 -7.02
N ILE A 73 3.16 -16.00 -6.52
CA ILE A 73 3.75 -14.76 -7.07
C ILE A 73 4.16 -15.00 -8.52
N ARG A 74 4.90 -16.07 -8.80
CA ARG A 74 5.32 -16.43 -10.17
C ARG A 74 4.13 -16.67 -11.10
N ALA A 75 3.07 -17.32 -10.63
CA ALA A 75 1.84 -17.51 -11.41
C ALA A 75 1.14 -16.18 -11.73
N ILE A 76 1.10 -15.24 -10.79
CA ILE A 76 0.59 -13.88 -11.03
C ILE A 76 1.42 -13.18 -12.10
N LEU A 77 2.74 -13.21 -11.99
CA LEU A 77 3.65 -12.59 -12.96
C LEU A 77 3.52 -13.23 -14.36
N SER A 78 3.38 -14.55 -14.42
CA SER A 78 3.12 -15.25 -15.69
C SER A 78 1.82 -14.80 -16.37
N LYS A 79 0.77 -14.52 -15.58
CA LYS A 79 -0.51 -13.99 -16.09
C LYS A 79 -0.39 -12.54 -16.58
N ILE A 80 0.45 -11.73 -15.96
CA ILE A 80 0.74 -10.37 -16.41
C ILE A 80 1.59 -10.38 -17.68
N GLY A 81 2.48 -11.36 -17.83
CA GLY A 81 3.37 -11.49 -18.98
C GLY A 81 4.47 -10.43 -18.97
N ASN A 82 4.76 -9.88 -20.16
CA ASN A 82 5.87 -8.93 -20.37
C ASN A 82 5.51 -7.47 -20.04
N ILE A 83 4.34 -7.22 -19.44
CA ILE A 83 3.94 -5.87 -19.09
C ILE A 83 4.81 -5.36 -17.93
N PRO A 84 5.41 -4.16 -18.04
CA PRO A 84 6.14 -3.53 -16.96
C PRO A 84 5.38 -3.57 -15.64
N THR A 85 5.96 -4.25 -14.64
CA THR A 85 5.27 -4.54 -13.39
C THR A 85 6.10 -4.11 -12.18
N ILE A 86 5.47 -3.40 -11.26
CA ILE A 86 6.03 -3.02 -9.97
C ILE A 86 5.21 -3.71 -8.88
N TRP A 87 5.88 -4.43 -8.00
CA TRP A 87 5.24 -5.00 -6.81
C TRP A 87 5.48 -4.09 -5.60
N ILE A 88 4.40 -3.54 -5.09
CA ILE A 88 4.40 -2.76 -3.86
C ILE A 88 4.23 -3.75 -2.71
N GLY A 89 5.27 -3.89 -1.89
CA GLY A 89 5.24 -4.78 -0.74
C GLY A 89 4.22 -4.35 0.31
N PRO A 90 3.81 -5.25 1.22
CA PRO A 90 2.86 -4.90 2.26
C PRO A 90 3.42 -3.84 3.22
N PRO A 91 2.55 -2.93 3.71
CA PRO A 91 2.90 -2.02 4.79
C PRO A 91 2.76 -2.77 6.12
N ASN A 92 3.79 -3.53 6.51
CA ASN A 92 3.72 -4.45 7.63
C ASN A 92 3.14 -3.80 8.89
N TRP A 93 2.16 -4.45 9.52
CA TRP A 93 1.65 -4.10 10.85
C TRP A 93 2.08 -5.10 11.92
N CYS A 94 2.75 -6.15 11.52
CA CYS A 94 3.34 -7.19 12.35
C CYS A 94 4.74 -7.51 11.84
N GLU A 95 5.46 -8.34 12.57
CA GLU A 95 6.78 -8.81 12.18
C GLU A 95 6.73 -9.50 10.81
N ASP A 96 7.78 -9.30 10.01
CA ASP A 96 7.90 -9.93 8.70
C ASP A 96 8.23 -11.41 8.83
N ASN A 97 7.41 -12.25 8.23
CA ASN A 97 7.60 -13.71 8.23
C ASN A 97 8.55 -14.21 7.12
N GLY A 98 9.25 -13.31 6.43
CA GLY A 98 10.11 -13.62 5.29
C GLY A 98 9.44 -13.33 3.93
N TYR A 99 8.18 -12.90 3.92
CA TYR A 99 7.46 -12.61 2.68
C TYR A 99 8.07 -11.45 1.90
N ASN A 100 8.51 -10.39 2.58
CA ASN A 100 9.17 -9.26 1.92
C ASN A 100 10.53 -9.64 1.33
N LYS A 101 11.28 -10.54 1.97
CA LYS A 101 12.51 -11.12 1.42
C LYS A 101 12.19 -11.88 0.13
N LEU A 102 11.19 -12.74 0.15
CA LEU A 102 10.74 -13.50 -1.01
C LEU A 102 10.32 -12.60 -2.17
N LEU A 103 9.54 -11.56 -1.92
CA LEU A 103 9.17 -10.58 -2.96
C LEU A 103 10.40 -9.93 -3.60
N ARG A 104 11.38 -9.54 -2.80
CA ARG A 104 12.63 -8.95 -3.29
C ARG A 104 13.43 -9.93 -4.14
N GLU A 105 13.45 -11.20 -3.78
CA GLU A 105 14.13 -12.26 -4.54
C GLU A 105 13.46 -12.52 -5.89
N VAL A 106 12.13 -12.59 -5.92
CA VAL A 106 11.38 -12.88 -7.14
C VAL A 106 11.33 -11.70 -8.10
N MET A 107 11.09 -10.49 -7.61
CA MET A 107 10.93 -9.26 -8.41
C MET A 107 12.26 -8.57 -8.72
N GLY A 108 13.31 -8.91 -7.98
CA GLY A 108 14.53 -8.13 -7.93
C GLY A 108 14.37 -6.81 -7.17
N PRO A 109 15.49 -6.19 -6.75
CA PRO A 109 15.45 -4.97 -5.92
C PRO A 109 14.87 -3.76 -6.64
N ARG A 110 14.83 -3.78 -7.97
CA ARG A 110 14.33 -2.69 -8.81
C ARG A 110 12.89 -2.87 -9.27
N GLY A 111 12.31 -4.07 -9.12
CA GLY A 111 10.91 -4.37 -9.42
C GLY A 111 10.00 -4.39 -8.18
N TYR A 112 10.59 -4.27 -6.99
CA TYR A 112 9.91 -4.39 -5.71
C TYR A 112 10.14 -3.16 -4.84
N TYR A 113 9.05 -2.57 -4.34
CA TYR A 113 9.11 -1.47 -3.39
C TYR A 113 8.93 -1.97 -1.95
N PRO A 114 9.91 -1.75 -1.05
CA PRO A 114 9.93 -2.31 0.31
C PRO A 114 9.12 -1.45 1.29
N SER A 115 7.80 -1.45 1.21
CA SER A 115 6.92 -0.63 2.06
C SER A 115 7.07 -0.89 3.55
N TYR A 116 7.51 -2.07 3.95
CA TYR A 116 7.76 -2.42 5.37
C TYR A 116 8.81 -1.52 6.06
N LYS A 117 9.62 -0.78 5.27
CA LYS A 117 10.61 0.17 5.79
C LYS A 117 10.01 1.52 6.19
N LEU A 118 8.74 1.75 5.87
CA LEU A 118 8.04 2.98 6.21
C LEU A 118 7.27 2.84 7.52
N THR A 119 7.14 3.95 8.23
CA THR A 119 6.25 4.06 9.39
C THR A 119 4.88 4.59 8.94
N PHE A 120 3.82 3.98 9.43
CA PHE A 120 2.45 4.31 9.06
C PHE A 120 1.63 4.65 10.30
N GLU A 121 0.93 5.78 10.25
CA GLU A 121 -0.25 5.96 11.08
C GLU A 121 -1.35 5.01 10.62
N ARG A 122 -2.00 4.35 11.56
CA ARG A 122 -2.98 3.32 11.24
C ARG A 122 -4.37 3.70 11.71
N GLN A 123 -5.35 3.14 11.02
CA GLN A 123 -6.75 3.24 11.41
C GLN A 123 -6.98 2.55 12.77
N LYS A 124 -8.19 2.67 13.32
CA LYS A 124 -8.57 2.07 14.61
C LYS A 124 -8.33 0.56 14.72
N ASP A 125 -8.26 -0.13 13.58
CA ASP A 125 -7.98 -1.57 13.53
C ASP A 125 -6.50 -1.93 13.72
N GLY A 126 -5.62 -0.94 13.80
CA GLY A 126 -4.17 -1.11 13.96
C GLY A 126 -3.47 -1.72 12.75
N ARG A 127 -4.17 -1.97 11.64
CA ARG A 127 -3.64 -2.67 10.46
C ARG A 127 -3.60 -1.78 9.23
N HIS A 128 -4.72 -1.18 8.88
CA HIS A 128 -4.82 -0.36 7.67
C HIS A 128 -4.17 1.01 7.87
N PRO A 129 -3.31 1.47 6.95
CA PRO A 129 -2.83 2.84 6.97
C PRO A 129 -3.99 3.84 6.88
N THR A 130 -3.83 4.99 7.53
CA THR A 130 -4.75 6.13 7.34
C THR A 130 -4.69 6.64 5.89
N MET A 131 -5.65 7.47 5.50
CA MET A 131 -5.62 8.12 4.19
C MET A 131 -4.36 8.99 4.02
N ALA A 132 -3.96 9.71 5.07
CA ALA A 132 -2.75 10.54 5.06
C ALA A 132 -1.49 9.69 4.90
N SER A 133 -1.35 8.61 5.67
CA SER A 133 -0.23 7.67 5.54
C SER A 133 -0.20 6.97 4.17
N SER A 134 -1.36 6.68 3.59
CA SER A 134 -1.43 6.08 2.25
C SER A 134 -1.03 7.07 1.15
N ALA A 135 -1.32 8.36 1.32
CA ALA A 135 -0.84 9.41 0.42
C ALA A 135 0.68 9.54 0.50
N MET A 136 1.24 9.65 1.71
CA MET A 136 2.68 9.64 1.94
C MET A 136 3.35 8.39 1.34
N TRP A 137 2.73 7.24 1.50
CA TRP A 137 3.22 5.96 0.95
C TRP A 137 3.33 6.02 -0.58
N MET A 138 2.30 6.49 -1.27
CA MET A 138 2.36 6.65 -2.73
C MET A 138 3.41 7.69 -3.14
N ASP A 139 3.53 8.81 -2.42
CA ASP A 139 4.55 9.82 -2.69
C ASP A 139 5.96 9.23 -2.61
N LYS A 140 6.23 8.37 -1.62
CA LYS A 140 7.51 7.65 -1.49
C LYS A 140 7.75 6.61 -2.59
N ILE A 141 6.70 5.94 -3.07
CA ILE A 141 6.80 5.04 -4.22
C ILE A 141 7.16 5.81 -5.48
N VAL A 142 6.51 6.95 -5.73
CA VAL A 142 6.80 7.79 -6.89
C VAL A 142 8.22 8.39 -6.81
N GLU A 143 8.66 8.84 -5.64
CA GLU A 143 10.03 9.30 -5.40
C GLU A 143 11.03 8.21 -5.79
N TRP A 144 10.81 6.97 -5.33
CA TRP A 144 11.63 5.81 -5.68
C TRP A 144 11.60 5.50 -7.19
N MET A 145 10.45 5.58 -7.83
CA MET A 145 10.34 5.40 -9.28
C MET A 145 11.11 6.45 -10.06
N ASN A 146 11.00 7.71 -9.64
CA ASN A 146 11.65 8.84 -10.29
C ASN A 146 13.17 8.90 -10.08
N SER A 147 13.68 8.28 -9.01
CA SER A 147 15.12 8.29 -8.66
C SER A 147 15.98 7.34 -9.51
N GLY A 148 15.39 6.61 -10.46
CA GLY A 148 16.10 5.62 -11.29
C GLY A 148 16.34 4.27 -10.61
N HIS A 149 15.87 4.07 -9.38
CA HIS A 149 15.97 2.78 -8.68
C HIS A 149 14.95 1.76 -9.19
N CYS A 150 13.90 2.16 -9.89
CA CYS A 150 12.91 1.29 -10.48
C CYS A 150 13.41 0.73 -11.82
N VAL A 151 13.13 -0.57 -12.08
CA VAL A 151 13.47 -1.22 -13.35
C VAL A 151 12.61 -0.72 -14.51
N HIS A 152 11.41 -0.28 -14.22
CA HIS A 152 10.46 0.30 -15.17
C HIS A 152 10.18 1.75 -14.77
N PRO A 153 11.10 2.69 -15.04
CA PRO A 153 10.93 4.07 -14.63
C PRO A 153 9.69 4.66 -15.29
N PHE A 154 8.81 5.17 -14.47
CA PHE A 154 7.59 5.82 -14.87
C PHE A 154 7.57 7.18 -14.18
N ARG A 155 8.09 8.18 -14.88
CA ARG A 155 8.28 9.51 -14.29
C ARG A 155 6.95 10.21 -14.09
N LEU A 156 6.65 10.55 -12.85
CA LEU A 156 5.43 11.25 -12.47
C LEU A 156 5.79 12.54 -11.76
N GLU A 157 5.23 13.65 -12.25
CA GLU A 157 5.27 14.92 -11.54
C GLU A 157 4.30 14.92 -10.38
N MET A 158 4.68 15.55 -9.28
CA MET A 158 3.83 15.65 -8.10
C MET A 158 2.55 16.44 -8.41
N PRO A 159 1.38 15.93 -8.01
CA PRO A 159 0.13 16.65 -8.22
C PRO A 159 0.04 17.86 -7.28
N ASP A 160 -0.33 19.00 -7.83
CA ASP A 160 -0.57 20.29 -7.17
C ASP A 160 -1.97 20.39 -6.56
N LYS A 161 -2.87 19.51 -6.98
CA LYS A 161 -4.25 19.42 -6.49
C LYS A 161 -4.72 17.97 -6.41
N ARG A 162 -5.79 17.75 -5.66
CA ARG A 162 -6.47 16.45 -5.64
C ARG A 162 -7.31 16.28 -6.90
N ASP A 163 -7.10 15.19 -7.62
CA ASP A 163 -7.92 14.77 -8.73
C ASP A 163 -8.04 13.23 -8.72
N ARG A 164 -9.08 12.73 -8.07
CA ARG A 164 -9.28 11.32 -7.77
C ARG A 164 -10.17 10.60 -8.79
N ARG A 165 -10.25 11.11 -10.00
CA ARG A 165 -11.01 10.47 -11.07
C ARG A 165 -10.23 9.27 -11.60
N TYR A 166 -10.77 8.08 -11.46
CA TYR A 166 -10.22 6.85 -12.00
C TYR A 166 -11.29 5.78 -12.11
N ARG A 167 -11.00 4.73 -12.85
CA ARG A 167 -11.89 3.58 -12.93
C ARG A 167 -11.64 2.66 -11.76
N GLN A 168 -12.68 2.49 -10.91
CA GLN A 168 -12.67 1.52 -9.81
C GLN A 168 -13.44 0.27 -10.20
N ILE A 169 -12.85 -0.90 -9.99
CA ILE A 169 -13.49 -2.20 -10.11
C ILE A 169 -13.36 -2.91 -8.76
N THR A 170 -14.49 -3.22 -8.14
CA THR A 170 -14.50 -3.93 -6.85
C THR A 170 -15.06 -5.33 -7.05
N ILE A 171 -14.28 -6.35 -6.68
CA ILE A 171 -14.68 -7.75 -6.71
C ILE A 171 -15.02 -8.15 -5.27
N LEU A 172 -16.24 -8.63 -5.06
CA LEU A 172 -16.70 -9.11 -3.76
C LEU A 172 -16.35 -10.59 -3.58
N PRO A 173 -16.12 -11.07 -2.35
CA PRO A 173 -15.90 -12.49 -2.09
C PRO A 173 -17.13 -13.32 -2.49
N PRO A 174 -16.93 -14.57 -2.93
CA PRO A 174 -18.03 -15.49 -3.14
C PRO A 174 -18.83 -15.67 -1.84
N GLY A 175 -20.15 -15.57 -1.91
CA GLY A 175 -21.02 -15.74 -0.74
C GLY A 175 -21.44 -14.47 -0.02
N THR A 176 -21.01 -13.29 -0.45
CA THR A 176 -21.66 -12.04 -0.06
C THR A 176 -23.06 -12.02 -0.68
N LYS A 177 -24.03 -12.59 0.03
CA LYS A 177 -25.43 -12.56 -0.41
C LYS A 177 -25.91 -11.10 -0.37
N HIS A 178 -25.89 -10.43 -1.50
CA HIS A 178 -26.84 -9.36 -1.71
C HIS A 178 -28.22 -9.99 -1.73
N ARG A 179 -29.00 -9.69 -0.72
CA ARG A 179 -30.42 -10.01 -0.67
C ARG A 179 -31.13 -9.07 -1.64
N THR A 180 -31.12 -9.43 -2.93
CA THR A 180 -32.09 -8.94 -3.94
C THR A 180 -32.03 -9.86 -5.15
N ASP A 181 -33.16 -10.45 -5.42
CA ASP A 181 -33.73 -10.98 -6.64
C ASP A 181 -32.85 -11.68 -7.69
N SER A 182 -33.22 -12.95 -7.87
CA SER A 182 -32.98 -13.84 -9.00
C SER A 182 -33.15 -13.11 -10.33
N THR A 183 -32.04 -12.82 -10.95
CA THR A 183 -31.69 -12.64 -12.37
C THR A 183 -30.55 -11.64 -12.48
N ALA A 184 -29.42 -11.94 -11.88
CA ALA A 184 -28.23 -11.16 -12.13
C ALA A 184 -27.23 -11.98 -12.93
N VAL A 185 -27.32 -11.87 -14.24
CA VAL A 185 -26.14 -11.81 -15.11
C VAL A 185 -25.09 -11.03 -14.35
N LYS A 186 -23.88 -11.57 -14.25
CA LYS A 186 -22.70 -10.90 -13.71
C LYS A 186 -22.58 -9.51 -14.35
N LYS A 187 -23.25 -8.52 -13.82
CA LYS A 187 -23.07 -7.15 -14.20
C LYS A 187 -21.77 -6.69 -13.59
N ASP A 188 -20.71 -6.67 -14.40
CA ASP A 188 -19.61 -5.76 -14.17
C ASP A 188 -20.25 -4.40 -13.90
N SER A 189 -20.17 -3.93 -12.67
CA SER A 189 -20.58 -2.55 -12.37
C SER A 189 -19.56 -1.63 -13.04
N LEU A 190 -19.82 -1.36 -14.32
CA LEU A 190 -19.14 -0.39 -15.12
C LEU A 190 -19.52 0.98 -14.61
N SER A 191 -18.52 1.67 -14.11
CA SER A 191 -18.44 3.13 -14.02
C SER A 191 -19.53 3.85 -13.24
N ARG A 192 -19.18 4.15 -12.00
CA ARG A 192 -19.52 5.47 -11.46
C ARG A 192 -18.21 6.28 -11.38
N PRO A 193 -18.16 7.49 -11.93
CA PRO A 193 -17.18 8.47 -11.47
C PRO A 193 -17.50 8.66 -9.98
N VAL A 194 -16.60 8.28 -9.11
CA VAL A 194 -16.73 8.65 -7.71
C VAL A 194 -16.36 10.12 -7.65
N GLU A 195 -17.33 11.00 -7.79
CA GLU A 195 -17.23 12.31 -7.19
C GLU A 195 -17.06 12.07 -5.70
N GLY A 196 -15.84 12.23 -5.24
CA GLY A 196 -15.49 12.02 -3.85
C GLY A 196 -15.99 13.16 -2.99
N THR A 197 -17.26 13.17 -2.66
CA THR A 197 -17.76 13.83 -1.47
C THR A 197 -17.43 12.96 -0.29
N VAL A 198 -16.27 13.19 0.28
CA VAL A 198 -15.97 12.77 1.65
C VAL A 198 -16.83 13.64 2.56
N PRO A 199 -17.62 13.10 3.50
CA PRO A 199 -18.25 13.92 4.51
C PRO A 199 -17.13 14.59 5.31
N GLU A 200 -17.08 15.90 5.24
CA GLU A 200 -16.31 16.78 6.11
C GLU A 200 -16.82 16.53 7.53
N THR A 201 -16.05 15.79 8.31
CA THR A 201 -16.35 15.59 9.72
C THR A 201 -16.19 16.93 10.41
N ALA A 202 -17.31 17.41 10.92
CA ALA A 202 -17.49 18.59 11.72
C ALA A 202 -16.35 18.80 12.72
N GLU A 203 -15.81 20.01 12.67
CA GLU A 203 -15.07 20.61 13.76
C GLU A 203 -15.91 20.57 15.03
N SER A 204 -15.34 20.02 16.08
CA SER A 204 -15.87 20.13 17.43
C SER A 204 -15.42 21.47 17.99
N PRO A 205 -16.34 22.30 18.52
CA PRO A 205 -15.96 23.59 19.06
C PRO A 205 -15.24 23.44 20.39
N ALA A 206 -14.21 24.26 20.52
CA ALA A 206 -13.46 24.48 21.76
C ALA A 206 -14.38 24.85 22.92
N ALA A 207 -14.27 24.16 24.04
CA ALA A 207 -14.75 24.60 25.33
C ALA A 207 -13.56 24.99 26.21
N THR A 208 -13.38 26.29 26.28
CA THR A 208 -12.62 27.01 27.30
C THR A 208 -13.14 26.70 28.70
N LYS A 209 -12.26 26.33 29.62
CA LYS A 209 -12.26 26.73 31.03
C LYS A 209 -11.00 26.25 31.75
N GLU A 210 -10.11 27.20 32.02
CA GLU A 210 -9.29 27.26 33.24
C GLU A 210 -10.08 27.99 34.36
N PRO A 211 -9.62 28.09 35.63
CA PRO A 211 -8.36 27.72 36.25
C PRO A 211 -8.49 27.08 37.66
N ALA A 212 -7.44 26.66 38.28
CA ALA A 212 -6.96 26.98 39.62
C ALA A 212 -6.02 25.93 40.26
N THR A 213 -4.81 26.41 40.44
CA THR A 213 -3.97 26.57 41.65
C THR A 213 -3.31 25.36 42.32
N ALA A 214 -2.01 25.54 42.43
CA ALA A 214 -1.10 25.34 43.57
C ALA A 214 -0.57 23.93 43.86
N GLY A 215 0.73 23.73 43.68
CA GLY A 215 1.63 23.77 44.82
C GLY A 215 2.71 22.71 44.80
N LYS A 216 3.94 23.17 44.80
CA LYS A 216 5.12 22.69 45.55
C LYS A 216 6.07 21.63 44.97
N THR A 217 7.26 22.16 44.66
CA THR A 217 8.60 21.75 45.12
C THR A 217 9.28 20.50 44.54
N ALA A 218 10.40 20.81 43.89
CA ALA A 218 11.52 19.92 43.57
C ALA A 218 12.23 19.43 44.87
N PRO A 219 13.15 18.46 44.80
CA PRO A 219 14.52 18.80 44.43
C PRO A 219 15.28 17.79 43.56
N ALA A 220 16.42 18.30 43.11
CA ALA A 220 17.46 17.70 42.26
C ALA A 220 18.24 16.55 42.93
N ALA A 221 18.80 15.65 42.10
CA ALA A 221 20.10 14.98 42.33
C ALA A 221 20.55 14.37 40.99
N ASP A 222 21.46 14.99 40.36
CA ASP A 222 22.87 14.70 40.10
C ASP A 222 23.29 13.21 40.19
N LYS A 223 23.80 12.64 39.06
CA LYS A 223 24.97 11.75 39.01
C LYS A 223 25.36 11.36 37.57
N THR A 224 26.43 12.05 37.10
CA THR A 224 27.68 11.47 36.53
C THR A 224 27.63 10.32 35.55
N VAL A 225 28.13 10.65 34.35
CA VAL A 225 28.68 9.79 33.28
C VAL A 225 29.93 9.02 33.79
N PRO A 226 30.20 7.84 33.24
CA PRO A 226 31.58 7.62 32.80
C PRO A 226 31.70 7.23 31.31
N ALA A 227 32.70 7.84 30.71
CA ALA A 227 33.25 7.54 29.42
C ALA A 227 33.87 6.13 29.38
N VAL A 228 33.71 5.41 28.25
CA VAL A 228 34.53 4.24 27.94
C VAL A 228 35.18 4.42 26.57
N LYS A 229 36.47 4.18 26.63
CA LYS A 229 37.56 4.41 25.70
C LYS A 229 37.42 3.67 24.35
N HIS A 230 37.90 4.36 23.31
CA HIS A 230 38.43 3.79 22.07
C HIS A 230 39.49 2.68 22.34
N VAL A 231 39.39 1.58 21.63
CA VAL A 231 40.50 0.71 21.34
C VAL A 231 40.61 0.56 19.82
N ASN A 232 41.68 1.16 19.29
CA ASN A 232 42.25 0.87 17.99
C ASN A 232 42.88 -0.53 18.01
N HIS A 233 42.62 -1.33 16.99
CA HIS A 233 43.56 -2.38 16.60
C HIS A 233 43.81 -2.27 15.10
N LYS A 234 45.04 -1.86 14.81
CA LYS A 234 45.77 -2.01 13.55
C LYS A 234 46.42 -3.39 13.49
N ASP A 235 46.72 -3.77 12.24
CA ASP A 235 47.72 -4.72 11.74
C ASP A 235 47.24 -6.19 11.59
N SER A 236 47.28 -6.56 10.37
CA SER A 236 48.29 -7.20 9.48
C SER A 236 48.01 -8.70 9.26
N VAL A 237 47.88 -9.11 8.12
CA VAL A 237 48.55 -9.83 7.03
C VAL A 237 47.54 -10.24 5.98
#